data_64e17559bfbf7c209a49fd53af408747
#
_entry.id   64e17559bfbf7c209a49fd53af408747
#
_cell.length_a   1.000
_cell.length_b   1.000
_cell.length_c   1.000
_cell.angle_alpha   90.00
_cell.angle_beta   90.00
_cell.angle_gamma   90.00
#
_symmetry.space_group_name_H-M   'P 1'
#
loop_
_entity.id
_entity.type
_entity.pdbx_description
1 polymer ?
#
loop_
_entity_poly.entity_id
_entity_poly.type
_entity_poly.pdbx_seq_one_letter_code
_entity_poly.pdbx_strand_id
1 'polypeptide(L)'
;MGIPEHLTCLLRNLYAGQEATVRTGHETTDWFQIGKGVRQGCILSSCLFNLYAEYIMRNTGLDEAQAAIKIAGININNLRYADDTTFMAESEKLKSPLMKVKEKSGKVGLKLKFRKLRSWHLDLSLHGK
;
A
#
# COMPACT_ATOMS: atom_id res chain seq x y z
N MET A 1 2.17 15.56 -1.73
CA MET A 1 1.13 15.21 -0.75
C MET A 1 0.93 16.27 0.34
N GLY A 2 1.64 17.39 0.32
CA GLY A 2 1.46 18.50 1.24
C GLY A 2 1.83 18.22 2.71
N ILE A 3 2.66 17.21 2.94
CA ILE A 3 3.14 16.92 4.30
C ILE A 3 4.22 17.95 4.65
N PRO A 4 4.10 18.66 5.79
CA PRO A 4 5.09 19.63 6.22
C PRO A 4 6.49 19.02 6.38
N GLU A 5 7.51 19.78 6.01
CA GLU A 5 8.89 19.31 5.99
C GLU A 5 9.39 18.87 7.36
N HIS A 6 9.01 19.61 8.42
CA HIS A 6 9.40 19.26 9.78
C HIS A 6 8.87 17.88 10.22
N LEU A 7 7.65 17.49 9.81
CA LEU A 7 7.11 16.16 10.09
C LEU A 7 7.86 15.08 9.31
N THR A 8 8.20 15.36 8.06
CA THR A 8 9.01 14.46 7.25
C THR A 8 10.39 14.23 7.86
N CYS A 9 11.00 15.28 8.38
CA CYS A 9 12.28 15.21 9.09
C CYS A 9 12.18 14.38 10.37
N LEU A 10 11.14 14.61 11.20
CA LEU A 10 10.90 13.83 12.40
C LEU A 10 10.70 12.34 12.11
N LEU A 11 9.92 12.01 11.10
CA LEU A 11 9.70 10.62 10.68
C LEU A 11 10.99 9.98 10.17
N ARG A 12 11.78 10.70 9.39
CA ARG A 12 13.11 10.21 8.93
C ARG A 12 14.02 9.89 10.10
N ASN A 13 14.08 10.78 11.09
CA ASN A 13 14.91 10.57 12.28
C ASN A 13 14.38 9.39 13.13
N LEU A 14 13.06 9.23 13.24
CA LEU A 14 12.44 8.13 13.97
C LEU A 14 12.79 6.75 13.37
N TYR A 15 12.90 6.68 12.04
CA TYR A 15 13.20 5.44 11.31
C TYR A 15 14.68 5.28 10.93
N ALA A 16 15.53 6.28 11.18
CA ALA A 16 16.96 6.19 10.90
C ALA A 16 17.66 5.27 11.92
N GLY A 17 18.52 4.39 11.41
CA GLY A 17 19.36 3.53 12.26
C GLY A 17 18.59 2.54 13.13
N GLN A 18 17.40 2.13 12.74
CA GLN A 18 16.65 1.14 13.50
C GLN A 18 17.27 -0.24 13.36
N GLU A 19 17.40 -0.91 14.50
CA GLU A 19 17.89 -2.27 14.62
C GLU A 19 16.84 -3.17 15.25
N ALA A 20 16.91 -4.44 14.93
CA ALA A 20 16.06 -5.46 15.52
C ALA A 20 16.84 -6.72 15.86
N THR A 21 16.30 -7.48 16.78
CA THR A 21 16.72 -8.84 17.11
C THR A 21 15.48 -9.73 17.17
N VAL A 22 15.63 -10.99 16.86
CA VAL A 22 14.55 -11.99 16.90
C VAL A 22 14.83 -12.97 18.02
N ARG A 23 13.85 -13.15 18.87
CA ARG A 23 13.91 -14.16 19.94
C ARG A 23 13.12 -15.40 19.51
N THR A 24 13.80 -16.52 19.41
CA THR A 24 13.23 -17.82 19.09
C THR A 24 13.41 -18.76 20.28
N GLY A 25 12.35 -18.92 21.10
CA GLY A 25 12.44 -19.79 22.27
C GLY A 25 13.56 -19.39 23.24
N HIS A 26 14.67 -20.10 23.22
CA HIS A 26 15.83 -19.89 24.11
C HIS A 26 16.97 -19.08 23.49
N GLU A 27 16.93 -18.80 22.22
CA GLU A 27 17.98 -18.11 21.50
C GLU A 27 17.53 -16.73 21.01
N THR A 28 18.46 -15.80 20.97
CA THR A 28 18.25 -14.44 20.44
C THR A 28 19.29 -14.22 19.34
N THR A 29 18.86 -13.74 18.18
CA THR A 29 19.78 -13.42 17.08
C THR A 29 20.65 -12.21 17.44
N ASP A 30 21.76 -12.05 16.72
CA ASP A 30 22.49 -10.78 16.72
C ASP A 30 21.61 -9.64 16.21
N TRP A 31 21.96 -8.42 16.60
CA TRP A 31 21.28 -7.20 16.13
C TRP A 31 21.53 -7.02 14.64
N PHE A 32 20.47 -6.76 13.90
CA PHE A 32 20.55 -6.46 12.48
C PHE A 32 19.79 -5.17 12.15
N GLN A 33 20.28 -4.42 11.17
CA GLN A 33 19.66 -3.18 10.77
C GLN A 33 18.40 -3.39 9.93
N ILE A 34 17.36 -2.59 10.24
CA ILE A 34 16.11 -2.57 9.47
C ILE A 34 16.24 -1.51 8.39
N GLY A 35 16.40 -1.96 7.15
CA GLY A 35 16.54 -1.05 6.01
C GLY A 35 15.21 -0.60 5.39
N LYS A 36 14.10 -1.27 5.69
CA LYS A 36 12.78 -1.01 5.06
C LYS A 36 11.64 -1.42 5.98
N GLY A 37 10.49 -0.79 5.77
CA GLY A 37 9.24 -1.13 6.43
C GLY A 37 8.89 -0.18 7.56
N VAL A 38 7.76 -0.47 8.19
CA VAL A 38 7.25 0.26 9.36
C VAL A 38 7.15 -0.69 10.53
N ARG A 39 7.28 -0.15 11.75
CA ARG A 39 7.27 -0.97 12.97
C ARG A 39 5.88 -1.58 13.22
N GLN A 40 5.82 -2.89 13.37
CA GLN A 40 4.59 -3.57 13.75
C GLN A 40 4.13 -3.13 15.16
N GLY A 41 2.81 -2.94 15.33
CA GLY A 41 2.24 -2.49 16.60
C GLY A 41 2.36 -0.99 16.91
N CYS A 42 2.98 -0.20 16.04
CA CYS A 42 3.06 1.25 16.19
C CYS A 42 1.85 1.94 15.55
N ILE A 43 1.22 2.86 16.25
CA ILE A 43 0.07 3.64 15.75
C ILE A 43 0.41 4.37 14.44
N LEU A 44 1.61 4.92 14.33
CA LEU A 44 2.06 5.63 13.13
C LEU A 44 2.19 4.72 11.91
N SER A 45 2.40 3.43 12.09
CA SER A 45 2.65 2.49 10.99
C SER A 45 1.45 2.36 10.06
N SER A 46 0.23 2.30 10.60
CA SER A 46 -1.00 2.25 9.80
C SER A 46 -1.21 3.55 9.02
N CYS A 47 -0.96 4.70 9.65
CA CYS A 47 -1.07 6.00 8.98
C CYS A 47 -0.04 6.14 7.85
N LEU A 48 1.21 5.72 8.09
CA LEU A 48 2.26 5.76 7.08
C LEU A 48 1.98 4.81 5.92
N PHE A 49 1.46 3.61 6.21
CA PHE A 49 1.05 2.68 5.18
C PHE A 49 -0.09 3.24 4.32
N ASN A 50 -1.11 3.83 4.94
CA ASN A 50 -2.22 4.46 4.23
C ASN A 50 -1.76 5.63 3.34
N LEU A 51 -0.87 6.50 3.84
CA LEU A 51 -0.27 7.58 3.05
C LEU A 51 0.52 7.03 1.85
N TYR A 52 1.23 5.94 2.06
CA TYR A 52 2.02 5.29 1.02
C TYR A 52 1.14 4.63 -0.05
N ALA A 53 0.10 3.91 0.37
CA ALA A 53 -0.90 3.33 -0.53
C ALA A 53 -1.60 4.44 -1.36
N GLU A 54 -1.98 5.54 -0.71
CA GLU A 54 -2.56 6.70 -1.38
C GLU A 54 -1.61 7.33 -2.42
N TYR A 55 -0.34 7.47 -2.08
CA TYR A 55 0.67 7.95 -3.01
C TYR A 55 0.77 7.07 -4.26
N ILE A 56 0.79 5.73 -4.08
CA ILE A 56 0.81 4.80 -5.21
C ILE A 56 -0.43 4.97 -6.08
N MET A 57 -1.62 5.01 -5.47
CA MET A 57 -2.89 5.11 -6.21
C MET A 57 -2.98 6.40 -7.01
N ARG A 58 -2.65 7.54 -6.43
CA ARG A 58 -2.61 8.84 -7.15
C ARG A 58 -1.66 8.83 -8.34
N ASN A 59 -0.48 8.22 -8.21
CA ASN A 59 0.49 8.15 -9.28
C ASN A 59 0.15 7.12 -10.39
N THR A 60 -0.91 6.35 -10.22
CA THR A 60 -1.39 5.41 -11.27
C THR A 60 -2.44 6.01 -12.18
N GLY A 61 -2.97 7.21 -11.85
CA GLY A 61 -4.04 7.86 -12.61
C GLY A 61 -5.38 7.12 -12.53
N LEU A 62 -5.58 6.34 -11.45
CA LEU A 62 -6.83 5.58 -11.24
C LEU A 62 -8.01 6.49 -10.97
N ASP A 63 -7.78 7.67 -10.40
CA ASP A 63 -8.84 8.64 -10.08
C ASP A 63 -9.45 9.26 -11.34
N GLU A 64 -8.70 9.29 -12.45
CA GLU A 64 -9.15 9.79 -13.76
C GLU A 64 -9.79 8.69 -14.63
N ALA A 65 -9.76 7.44 -14.16
CA ALA A 65 -10.24 6.34 -14.96
C ALA A 65 -11.78 6.39 -15.12
N GLN A 66 -12.23 6.50 -16.35
CA GLN A 66 -13.62 6.37 -16.81
C GLN A 66 -14.26 5.00 -16.49
N ALA A 67 -13.62 4.20 -15.65
CA ALA A 67 -13.95 2.83 -15.33
C ALA A 67 -14.65 2.67 -13.97
N ALA A 68 -15.00 3.78 -13.30
CA ALA A 68 -15.64 3.74 -11.98
C ALA A 68 -17.10 3.24 -12.09
N ILE A 69 -17.53 2.47 -11.09
CA ILE A 69 -18.93 2.12 -10.92
C ILE A 69 -19.66 3.27 -10.22
N LYS A 70 -20.80 3.69 -10.74
CA LYS A 70 -21.64 4.71 -10.10
C LYS A 70 -22.55 4.07 -9.06
N ILE A 71 -22.38 4.49 -7.80
CA ILE A 71 -23.29 4.11 -6.70
C ILE A 71 -23.83 5.40 -6.10
N ALA A 72 -25.15 5.57 -6.14
CA ALA A 72 -25.84 6.79 -5.66
C ALA A 72 -25.26 8.10 -6.22
N GLY A 73 -24.85 8.09 -7.51
CA GLY A 73 -24.28 9.27 -8.17
C GLY A 73 -22.79 9.50 -7.92
N ILE A 74 -22.16 8.73 -7.04
CA ILE A 74 -20.73 8.82 -6.72
C ILE A 74 -19.95 7.79 -7.52
N ASN A 75 -18.89 8.20 -8.17
CA ASN A 75 -17.98 7.28 -8.88
C ASN A 75 -17.08 6.58 -7.86
N ILE A 76 -17.20 5.25 -7.77
CA ILE A 76 -16.36 4.41 -6.92
C ILE A 76 -15.53 3.51 -7.83
N ASN A 77 -14.22 3.65 -7.77
CA ASN A 77 -13.27 2.84 -8.55
C ASN A 77 -12.46 1.87 -7.67
N ASN A 78 -12.33 2.15 -6.39
CA ASN A 78 -11.65 1.26 -5.45
C ASN A 78 -12.23 1.38 -4.04
N LEU A 79 -12.14 0.29 -3.29
CA LEU A 79 -12.39 0.23 -1.86
C LEU A 79 -11.13 -0.29 -1.18
N ARG A 80 -10.72 0.36 -0.11
CA ARG A 80 -9.50 0.01 0.62
C ARG A 80 -9.78 -0.24 2.08
N TYR A 81 -9.21 -1.33 2.58
CA TYR A 81 -9.21 -1.66 3.99
C TYR A 81 -7.84 -2.22 4.36
N ALA A 82 -7.04 -1.44 5.09
CA ALA A 82 -5.64 -1.74 5.41
C ALA A 82 -4.82 -2.08 4.13
N ASP A 83 -4.31 -3.29 4.03
CA ASP A 83 -3.56 -3.82 2.90
C ASP A 83 -4.45 -4.41 1.78
N ASP A 84 -5.72 -4.66 2.06
CA ASP A 84 -6.67 -5.14 1.06
C ASP A 84 -7.26 -3.99 0.25
N THR A 85 -7.23 -4.15 -1.07
CA THR A 85 -7.80 -3.18 -2.00
C THR A 85 -8.64 -3.90 -3.04
N THR A 86 -9.91 -3.54 -3.14
CA THR A 86 -10.81 -4.04 -4.16
C THR A 86 -10.99 -2.98 -5.25
N PHE A 87 -10.67 -3.33 -6.49
CA PHE A 87 -10.93 -2.47 -7.65
C PHE A 87 -12.25 -2.84 -8.29
N MET A 88 -13.01 -1.80 -8.61
CA MET A 88 -14.31 -1.91 -9.27
C MET A 88 -14.26 -1.20 -10.62
N ALA A 89 -14.56 -1.92 -11.69
CA ALA A 89 -14.67 -1.33 -13.02
C ALA A 89 -15.48 -2.21 -13.96
N GLU A 90 -16.03 -1.61 -15.01
CA GLU A 90 -16.62 -2.35 -16.10
C GLU A 90 -15.55 -3.14 -16.86
N SER A 91 -15.67 -4.44 -16.82
CA SER A 91 -14.88 -5.59 -17.28
C SER A 91 -13.49 -5.37 -17.92
N GLU A 92 -13.39 -4.73 -19.08
CA GLU A 92 -12.12 -4.70 -19.82
C GLU A 92 -11.20 -3.52 -19.49
N LYS A 93 -11.74 -2.46 -18.95
CA LYS A 93 -11.02 -1.23 -18.63
C LYS A 93 -10.10 -1.37 -17.40
N LEU A 94 -10.22 -2.47 -16.66
CA LEU A 94 -9.49 -2.73 -15.41
C LEU A 94 -8.01 -3.13 -15.64
N LYS A 95 -7.70 -3.76 -16.77
CA LYS A 95 -6.36 -4.34 -17.02
C LYS A 95 -5.24 -3.30 -17.02
N SER A 96 -5.44 -2.18 -17.71
CA SER A 96 -4.40 -1.14 -17.84
C SER A 96 -4.06 -0.46 -16.50
N PRO A 97 -5.04 0.00 -15.69
CA PRO A 97 -4.77 0.54 -14.36
C PRO A 97 -4.08 -0.45 -13.42
N LEU A 98 -4.51 -1.72 -13.45
CA LEU A 98 -3.91 -2.78 -12.62
C LEU A 98 -2.44 -3.03 -12.92
N MET A 99 -2.07 -3.03 -14.20
CA MET A 99 -0.67 -3.19 -14.60
C MET A 99 0.18 -2.01 -14.10
N LYS A 100 -0.35 -0.78 -14.14
CA LYS A 100 0.33 0.40 -13.58
C LYS A 100 0.50 0.30 -12.07
N VAL A 101 -0.53 -0.14 -11.33
CA VAL A 101 -0.44 -0.36 -9.88
C VAL A 101 0.60 -1.41 -9.57
N LYS A 102 0.61 -2.53 -10.30
CA LYS A 102 1.60 -3.61 -10.14
C LYS A 102 3.03 -3.10 -10.37
N GLU A 103 3.25 -2.34 -11.42
CA GLU A 103 4.56 -1.77 -11.74
C GLU A 103 5.03 -0.79 -10.66
N LYS A 104 4.17 0.14 -10.27
CA LYS A 104 4.49 1.17 -9.27
C LYS A 104 4.72 0.56 -7.89
N SER A 105 3.86 -0.36 -7.44
CA SER A 105 4.03 -1.06 -6.17
C SER A 105 5.30 -1.91 -6.15
N GLY A 106 5.66 -2.56 -7.26
CA GLY A 106 6.91 -3.30 -7.39
C GLY A 106 8.16 -2.44 -7.23
N LYS A 107 8.16 -1.21 -7.78
CA LYS A 107 9.27 -0.24 -7.65
C LYS A 107 9.52 0.17 -6.20
N VAL A 108 8.49 0.16 -5.39
CA VAL A 108 8.55 0.56 -3.98
C VAL A 108 8.61 -0.62 -3.00
N GLY A 109 8.79 -1.84 -3.52
CA GLY A 109 9.00 -3.03 -2.70
C GLY A 109 7.74 -3.69 -2.16
N LEU A 110 6.56 -3.32 -2.65
CA LEU A 110 5.30 -3.98 -2.31
C LEU A 110 4.98 -5.06 -3.35
N LYS A 111 4.59 -6.24 -2.89
CA LYS A 111 4.08 -7.33 -3.75
C LYS A 111 2.56 -7.30 -3.76
N LEU A 112 2.00 -7.26 -4.96
CA LEU A 112 0.56 -7.43 -5.15
C LEU A 112 0.24 -8.91 -5.26
N LYS A 113 -0.68 -9.38 -4.40
CA LYS A 113 -1.37 -10.65 -4.58
C LYS A 113 -2.73 -10.37 -5.20
N PHE A 114 -2.98 -10.97 -6.35
CA PHE A 114 -4.28 -10.88 -7.01
C PHE A 114 -5.18 -12.01 -6.49
N ARG A 115 -6.34 -11.67 -5.97
CA ARG A 115 -7.43 -12.61 -5.69
C ARG A 115 -8.58 -12.27 -6.63
N LYS A 116 -8.95 -13.20 -7.48
CA LYS A 116 -10.12 -13.03 -8.36
C LYS A 116 -11.38 -13.37 -7.57
N LEU A 117 -12.13 -12.39 -7.19
CA LEU A 117 -13.50 -12.55 -6.72
C LEU A 117 -14.45 -12.30 -7.89
N ARG A 118 -15.38 -13.20 -8.12
CA ARG A 118 -16.43 -13.19 -9.16
C ARG A 118 -16.43 -12.01 -10.15
N SER A 119 -16.95 -12.18 -11.33
CA SER A 119 -16.80 -11.47 -12.61
C SER A 119 -16.76 -9.92 -12.63
N TRP A 120 -16.96 -9.23 -11.51
CA TRP A 120 -17.05 -7.78 -11.40
C TRP A 120 -16.04 -7.13 -10.43
N HIS A 121 -15.31 -7.93 -9.65
CA HIS A 121 -14.41 -7.44 -8.61
C HIS A 121 -13.05 -8.12 -8.67
N LEU A 122 -12.00 -7.34 -8.51
CA LEU A 122 -10.64 -7.85 -8.36
C LEU A 122 -10.09 -7.35 -7.03
N ASP A 123 -9.84 -8.25 -6.10
CA ASP A 123 -9.20 -7.94 -4.84
C ASP A 123 -7.68 -8.03 -4.95
N LEU A 124 -7.03 -7.06 -4.36
CA LEU A 124 -5.58 -6.96 -4.29
C LEU A 124 -5.18 -6.75 -2.84
N SER A 125 -4.24 -7.53 -2.37
CA SER A 125 -3.56 -7.22 -1.11
C SER A 125 -2.13 -6.76 -1.35
N LEU A 126 -1.72 -5.69 -0.67
CA LEU A 126 -0.38 -5.12 -0.71
C LEU A 126 0.43 -5.71 0.45
N HIS A 127 1.43 -6.52 0.12
CA HIS A 127 2.32 -7.08 1.14
C HIS A 127 3.72 -6.51 0.98
N GLY A 128 4.34 -6.13 2.09
CA GLY A 128 5.76 -5.82 2.15
C GLY A 128 6.61 -7.09 1.88
N LYS A 129 7.80 -6.88 1.33
CA LYS A 129 8.82 -7.94 1.21
C LYS A 129 9.51 -8.11 2.54
#